data_c45a0562479bd6170ceeeb32435818bd
#
_entry.id   c45a0562479bd6170ceeeb32435818bd
#
_cell.length_a   1.000
_cell.length_b   1.000
_cell.length_c   1.000
_cell.angle_alpha   90.00
_cell.angle_beta   90.00
_cell.angle_gamma   90.00
#
_symmetry.space_group_name_H-M   'P 1'
#
loop_
_entity.id
_entity.type
_entity.pdbx_description
1 polymer ?
#
loop_
_entity_poly.entity_id
_entity_poly.type
_entity_poly.pdbx_seq_one_letter_code
_entity_poly.pdbx_strand_id
1 'polypeptide(L)'
;MIANIGDFGYGEAKQLTEAGYTGIYHAVRMGEGRDTKIDPQVRLNTIRAAREAGLLIGTCVEPIGPEHSVEEIAEKILVGREINPCYSGAMRRISIPGSELGKYGIISEFQLAFLVAVVRLAMGRDLVGNCTHEPNLLGAMAGANLFWAEVGTNPRDTEVETSRGRGLDVKSCVKIFKEADFNVIQGTSVIYREPSKDYGLKRG
;
A
#
# COMPACT_ATOMS: atom_id res chain seq x y z
N MET A 1 8.43 -8.53 -10.72
CA MET A 1 8.41 -8.72 -9.24
C MET A 1 8.49 -7.36 -8.56
N ILE A 2 7.92 -7.23 -7.35
CA ILE A 2 8.01 -6.03 -6.51
C ILE A 2 8.80 -6.40 -5.27
N ALA A 3 9.82 -5.61 -4.93
CA ALA A 3 10.57 -5.78 -3.69
C ALA A 3 9.88 -5.03 -2.55
N ASN A 4 9.85 -5.64 -1.36
CA ASN A 4 9.43 -5.01 -0.10
C ASN A 4 10.52 -5.31 0.92
N ILE A 5 11.53 -4.46 0.94
CA ILE A 5 12.70 -4.56 1.82
C ILE A 5 12.87 -3.27 2.63
N GLY A 6 13.84 -3.21 3.53
CA GLY A 6 14.12 -2.00 4.31
C GLY A 6 14.59 -0.83 3.46
N ASP A 7 15.09 0.21 4.13
CA ASP A 7 15.65 1.37 3.46
C ASP A 7 16.97 1.03 2.76
N PHE A 8 17.19 1.64 1.61
CA PHE A 8 18.37 1.40 0.77
C PHE A 8 18.69 2.63 -0.08
N GLY A 9 19.90 2.65 -0.66
CA GLY A 9 20.37 3.68 -1.57
C GLY A 9 20.33 3.26 -3.05
N TYR A 10 20.89 4.11 -3.91
CA TYR A 10 20.90 3.90 -5.36
C TYR A 10 21.63 2.61 -5.78
N GLY A 11 22.71 2.22 -5.05
CA GLY A 11 23.48 1.01 -5.37
C GLY A 11 22.62 -0.25 -5.27
N GLU A 12 21.88 -0.40 -4.18
CA GLU A 12 20.96 -1.52 -3.95
C GLU A 12 19.76 -1.46 -4.89
N ALA A 13 19.23 -0.25 -5.15
CA ALA A 13 18.16 -0.07 -6.13
C ALA A 13 18.56 -0.57 -7.52
N LYS A 14 19.79 -0.29 -7.95
CA LYS A 14 20.36 -0.79 -9.20
C LYS A 14 20.49 -2.31 -9.22
N GLN A 15 20.97 -2.90 -8.12
CA GLN A 15 21.04 -4.37 -7.98
C GLN A 15 19.65 -5.02 -8.10
N LEU A 16 18.61 -4.41 -7.52
CA LEU A 16 17.23 -4.89 -7.67
C LEU A 16 16.80 -4.88 -9.14
N THR A 17 17.09 -3.80 -9.87
CA THR A 17 16.78 -3.69 -11.31
C THR A 17 17.53 -4.77 -12.12
N GLU A 18 18.81 -4.96 -11.86
CA GLU A 18 19.65 -5.99 -12.50
C GLU A 18 19.16 -7.41 -12.18
N ALA A 19 18.60 -7.64 -10.99
CA ALA A 19 17.98 -8.89 -10.59
C ALA A 19 16.56 -9.10 -11.19
N GLY A 20 16.04 -8.16 -11.99
CA GLY A 20 14.76 -8.27 -12.69
C GLY A 20 13.54 -7.80 -11.88
N TYR A 21 13.74 -7.06 -10.80
CA TYR A 21 12.62 -6.38 -10.12
C TYR A 21 12.14 -5.20 -10.97
N THR A 22 10.83 -5.03 -11.03
CA THR A 22 10.16 -3.95 -11.78
C THR A 22 9.69 -2.81 -10.88
N GLY A 23 9.66 -3.01 -9.59
CA GLY A 23 9.23 -2.00 -8.63
C GLY A 23 9.51 -2.35 -7.20
N ILE A 24 9.23 -1.40 -6.32
CA ILE A 24 9.27 -1.56 -4.88
C ILE A 24 7.94 -1.19 -4.26
N TYR A 25 7.64 -1.75 -3.10
CA TYR A 25 6.68 -1.20 -2.16
C TYR A 25 7.43 -0.48 -1.05
N HIS A 26 7.19 0.81 -0.90
CA HIS A 26 7.82 1.60 0.15
C HIS A 26 6.92 2.77 0.55
N ALA A 27 6.71 2.97 1.84
CA ALA A 27 5.77 3.97 2.36
C ALA A 27 6.43 4.84 3.45
N VAL A 28 6.06 6.12 3.46
CA VAL A 28 6.26 6.99 4.62
C VAL A 28 5.09 6.76 5.55
N ARG A 29 5.29 5.99 6.61
CA ARG A 29 4.20 5.49 7.45
C ARG A 29 3.66 6.53 8.42
N MET A 30 2.40 6.32 8.83
CA MET A 30 1.78 7.11 9.89
C MET A 30 2.62 7.00 11.17
N GLY A 31 2.84 8.12 11.85
CA GLY A 31 3.57 8.17 13.11
C GLY A 31 5.09 8.01 13.03
N GLU A 32 5.70 7.84 11.84
CA GLU A 32 7.16 7.86 11.71
C GLU A 32 7.74 9.20 12.17
N GLY A 33 8.82 9.13 12.96
CA GLY A 33 9.43 10.28 13.64
C GLY A 33 8.78 10.64 14.98
N ARG A 34 7.56 10.17 15.28
CA ARG A 34 6.87 10.34 16.56
C ARG A 34 6.75 9.03 17.32
N ASP A 35 6.12 8.03 16.72
CA ASP A 35 5.85 6.72 17.33
C ASP A 35 7.01 5.74 17.09
N THR A 36 7.86 6.04 16.16
CA THR A 36 9.11 5.34 15.88
C THR A 36 10.25 6.32 15.75
N LYS A 37 11.51 5.84 15.85
CA LYS A 37 12.72 6.64 15.64
C LYS A 37 13.11 6.76 14.16
N ILE A 38 12.26 6.32 13.23
CA ILE A 38 12.55 6.38 11.81
C ILE A 38 12.23 7.78 11.31
N ASP A 39 13.22 8.45 10.73
CA ASP A 39 13.02 9.73 10.06
C ASP A 39 12.27 9.51 8.73
N PRO A 40 11.11 10.15 8.51
CA PRO A 40 10.39 10.11 7.24
C PRO A 40 11.26 10.42 6.01
N GLN A 41 12.29 11.25 6.18
CA GLN A 41 13.21 11.61 5.10
C GLN A 41 14.01 10.41 4.59
N VAL A 42 14.32 9.43 5.43
CA VAL A 42 15.00 8.19 5.03
C VAL A 42 14.13 7.41 4.04
N ARG A 43 12.82 7.33 4.30
CA ARG A 43 11.87 6.69 3.38
C ARG A 43 11.81 7.41 2.03
N LEU A 44 11.74 8.74 2.04
CA LEU A 44 11.72 9.55 0.82
C LEU A 44 13.02 9.41 0.02
N ASN A 45 14.16 9.28 0.69
CA ASN A 45 15.46 9.05 0.03
C ASN A 45 15.47 7.68 -0.67
N THR A 46 14.97 6.63 -0.02
CA THR A 46 14.83 5.31 -0.63
C THR A 46 13.92 5.33 -1.87
N ILE A 47 12.78 6.01 -1.78
CA ILE A 47 11.85 6.18 -2.91
C ILE A 47 12.54 6.90 -4.08
N ARG A 48 13.31 7.96 -3.81
CA ARG A 48 14.09 8.67 -4.85
C ARG A 48 15.13 7.76 -5.50
N ALA A 49 15.93 7.06 -4.70
CA ALA A 49 16.93 6.12 -5.19
C ALA A 49 16.34 5.02 -6.08
N ALA A 50 15.19 4.45 -5.67
CA ALA A 50 14.48 3.47 -6.46
C ALA A 50 13.99 4.02 -7.80
N ARG A 51 13.43 5.24 -7.80
CA ARG A 51 12.97 5.90 -9.02
C ARG A 51 14.11 6.22 -9.98
N GLU A 52 15.23 6.73 -9.46
CA GLU A 52 16.44 6.98 -10.25
C GLU A 52 17.00 5.71 -10.91
N ALA A 53 16.84 4.55 -10.25
CA ALA A 53 17.19 3.24 -10.80
C ALA A 53 16.14 2.68 -11.78
N GLY A 54 15.03 3.40 -12.05
CA GLY A 54 13.97 2.97 -12.96
C GLY A 54 12.91 2.05 -12.38
N LEU A 55 12.89 1.85 -11.06
CA LEU A 55 11.89 1.04 -10.38
C LEU A 55 10.57 1.82 -10.22
N LEU A 56 9.45 1.12 -10.46
CA LEU A 56 8.11 1.63 -10.14
C LEU A 56 7.90 1.67 -8.63
N ILE A 57 7.16 2.66 -8.16
CA ILE A 57 6.89 2.86 -6.73
C ILE A 57 5.45 2.50 -6.41
N GLY A 58 5.26 1.57 -5.48
CA GLY A 58 4.00 1.36 -4.79
C GLY A 58 4.08 1.91 -3.37
N THR A 59 3.03 2.56 -2.90
CA THR A 59 2.94 3.09 -1.54
C THR A 59 1.53 2.95 -0.98
N CYS A 60 1.33 3.32 0.28
CA CYS A 60 0.01 3.30 0.91
C CYS A 60 -0.02 4.31 2.06
N VAL A 61 -1.20 4.80 2.39
CA VAL A 61 -1.44 5.56 3.62
C VAL A 61 -1.67 4.56 4.75
N GLU A 62 -0.65 4.33 5.55
CA GLU A 62 -0.62 3.24 6.54
C GLU A 62 0.37 3.48 7.69
N PRO A 63 0.24 2.76 8.80
CA PRO A 63 -0.96 2.09 9.29
C PRO A 63 -1.89 3.09 9.99
N ILE A 64 -3.15 3.19 9.60
CA ILE A 64 -4.09 4.16 10.16
C ILE A 64 -4.73 3.58 11.43
N GLY A 65 -4.66 4.34 12.51
CA GLY A 65 -5.33 4.05 13.79
C GLY A 65 -6.25 5.20 14.24
N PRO A 66 -7.12 4.95 15.24
CA PRO A 66 -8.06 5.96 15.75
C PRO A 66 -7.40 7.21 16.34
N GLU A 67 -6.13 7.13 16.73
CA GLU A 67 -5.34 8.23 17.30
C GLU A 67 -4.84 9.24 16.28
N HIS A 68 -4.86 8.91 14.99
CA HIS A 68 -4.38 9.81 13.95
C HIS A 68 -5.44 10.86 13.63
N SER A 69 -5.05 12.13 13.60
CA SER A 69 -5.93 13.22 13.24
C SER A 69 -6.23 13.24 11.73
N VAL A 70 -7.28 13.96 11.36
CA VAL A 70 -7.64 14.15 9.94
C VAL A 70 -6.52 14.87 9.19
N GLU A 71 -5.85 15.81 9.84
CA GLU A 71 -4.73 16.57 9.28
C GLU A 71 -3.52 15.67 9.01
N GLU A 72 -3.16 14.78 9.95
CA GLU A 72 -2.07 13.80 9.76
C GLU A 72 -2.37 12.86 8.59
N ILE A 73 -3.60 12.37 8.49
CA ILE A 73 -4.02 11.50 7.39
C ILE A 73 -3.97 12.25 6.05
N ALA A 74 -4.48 13.49 6.02
CA ALA A 74 -4.46 14.33 4.83
C ALA A 74 -3.03 14.64 4.37
N GLU A 75 -2.12 14.97 5.31
CA GLU A 75 -0.70 15.17 5.02
C GLU A 75 -0.08 13.93 4.38
N LYS A 76 -0.32 12.73 4.92
CA LYS A 76 0.18 11.47 4.33
C LYS A 76 -0.38 11.19 2.95
N ILE A 77 -1.63 11.52 2.69
CA ILE A 77 -2.24 11.43 1.36
C ILE A 77 -1.51 12.37 0.38
N LEU A 78 -1.21 13.60 0.80
CA LEU A 78 -0.48 14.58 -0.02
C LEU A 78 0.96 14.14 -0.31
N VAL A 79 1.67 13.61 0.68
CA VAL A 79 2.99 12.99 0.49
C VAL A 79 2.90 11.84 -0.53
N GLY A 80 1.90 10.96 -0.41
CA GLY A 80 1.64 9.90 -1.38
C GLY A 80 1.40 10.43 -2.80
N ARG A 81 0.67 11.54 -2.93
CA ARG A 81 0.41 12.20 -4.22
C ARG A 81 1.69 12.77 -4.84
N GLU A 82 2.57 13.39 -4.04
CA GLU A 82 3.86 13.91 -4.50
C GLU A 82 4.80 12.79 -4.98
N ILE A 83 4.76 11.64 -4.31
CA ILE A 83 5.47 10.44 -4.75
C ILE A 83 4.99 10.01 -6.14
N ASN A 84 3.73 10.24 -6.51
CA ASN A 84 3.14 9.80 -7.78
C ASN A 84 3.39 8.29 -8.05
N PRO A 85 2.83 7.41 -7.23
CA PRO A 85 3.09 5.98 -7.30
C PRO A 85 2.27 5.29 -8.39
N CYS A 86 2.68 4.09 -8.80
CA CYS A 86 1.90 3.25 -9.70
C CYS A 86 0.67 2.62 -9.02
N TYR A 87 0.72 2.46 -7.71
CA TYR A 87 -0.44 2.15 -6.88
C TYR A 87 -0.31 2.78 -5.49
N SER A 88 -1.43 3.11 -4.91
CA SER A 88 -1.58 3.59 -3.54
C SER A 88 -2.83 2.97 -2.91
N GLY A 89 -3.26 3.49 -1.79
CA GLY A 89 -4.46 3.05 -1.09
C GLY A 89 -4.41 3.41 0.39
N ALA A 90 -5.24 2.77 1.17
CA ALA A 90 -5.26 2.93 2.61
C ALA A 90 -5.26 1.57 3.33
N MET A 91 -4.58 1.52 4.47
CA MET A 91 -4.53 0.35 5.34
C MET A 91 -4.69 0.77 6.79
N ARG A 92 -5.64 0.16 7.49
CA ARG A 92 -5.77 0.34 8.92
C ARG A 92 -4.70 -0.45 9.68
N ARG A 93 -4.34 0.04 10.88
CA ARG A 93 -3.48 -0.72 11.77
C ARG A 93 -4.19 -1.98 12.24
N ILE A 94 -3.45 -3.08 12.26
CA ILE A 94 -3.86 -4.30 12.94
C ILE A 94 -3.32 -4.21 14.36
N SER A 95 -4.23 -4.31 15.34
CA SER A 95 -3.84 -4.26 16.74
C SER A 95 -3.10 -5.54 17.12
N ILE A 96 -1.85 -5.36 17.55
CA ILE A 96 -1.05 -6.47 18.10
C ILE A 96 -1.25 -6.47 19.61
N PRO A 97 -1.73 -7.56 20.20
CA PRO A 97 -1.91 -7.65 21.65
C PRO A 97 -0.63 -7.32 22.42
N GLY A 98 -0.76 -6.48 23.45
CA GLY A 98 0.38 -6.04 24.27
C GLY A 98 1.29 -4.98 23.64
N SER A 99 1.05 -4.57 22.40
CA SER A 99 1.81 -3.46 21.80
C SER A 99 1.35 -2.11 22.35
N GLU A 100 2.27 -1.14 22.39
CA GLU A 100 1.98 0.21 22.90
C GLU A 100 0.83 0.90 22.13
N LEU A 101 0.79 0.76 20.81
CA LEU A 101 -0.24 1.34 19.96
C LEU A 101 -1.54 0.51 19.96
N GLY A 102 -1.50 -0.74 20.42
CA GLY A 102 -2.68 -1.62 20.51
C GLY A 102 -3.79 -1.06 21.39
N LYS A 103 -3.44 -0.24 22.39
CA LYS A 103 -4.40 0.43 23.30
C LYS A 103 -5.41 1.34 22.60
N TYR A 104 -5.07 1.86 21.44
CA TYR A 104 -5.95 2.76 20.65
C TYR A 104 -7.00 2.00 19.83
N GLY A 105 -6.85 0.68 19.70
CA GLY A 105 -7.76 -0.12 18.88
C GLY A 105 -7.55 0.05 17.38
N ILE A 106 -8.62 -0.18 16.62
CA ILE A 106 -8.63 -0.14 15.15
C ILE A 106 -9.80 0.71 14.64
N ILE A 107 -9.64 1.33 13.48
CA ILE A 107 -10.76 1.98 12.78
C ILE A 107 -11.68 0.92 12.13
N SER A 108 -12.96 1.26 11.93
CA SER A 108 -13.92 0.35 11.30
C SER A 108 -13.63 0.15 9.80
N GLU A 109 -14.20 -0.90 9.21
CA GLU A 109 -14.14 -1.10 7.75
C GLU A 109 -14.78 0.04 6.98
N PHE A 110 -15.86 0.62 7.50
CA PHE A 110 -16.50 1.79 6.89
C PHE A 110 -15.55 3.00 6.86
N GLN A 111 -14.86 3.27 7.97
CA GLN A 111 -13.86 4.36 8.03
C GLN A 111 -12.69 4.10 7.07
N LEU A 112 -12.22 2.84 6.99
CA LEU A 112 -11.19 2.47 6.03
C LEU A 112 -11.66 2.67 4.59
N ALA A 113 -12.88 2.22 4.24
CA ALA A 113 -13.45 2.41 2.90
C ALA A 113 -13.58 3.89 2.53
N PHE A 114 -14.02 4.73 3.48
CA PHE A 114 -14.04 6.18 3.28
C PHE A 114 -12.64 6.73 2.94
N LEU A 115 -11.59 6.32 3.67
CA LEU A 115 -10.22 6.74 3.39
C LEU A 115 -9.69 6.20 2.06
N VAL A 116 -10.06 4.99 1.67
CA VAL A 116 -9.76 4.43 0.33
C VAL A 116 -10.34 5.31 -0.77
N ALA A 117 -11.59 5.78 -0.61
CA ALA A 117 -12.22 6.70 -1.56
C ALA A 117 -11.50 8.06 -1.60
N VAL A 118 -11.13 8.61 -0.44
CA VAL A 118 -10.38 9.88 -0.36
C VAL A 118 -9.03 9.76 -1.05
N VAL A 119 -8.28 8.67 -0.81
CA VAL A 119 -7.00 8.40 -1.50
C VAL A 119 -7.21 8.31 -3.01
N ARG A 120 -8.23 7.57 -3.49
CA ARG A 120 -8.54 7.48 -4.93
C ARG A 120 -8.77 8.85 -5.54
N LEU A 121 -9.55 9.70 -4.89
CA LEU A 121 -9.86 11.04 -5.39
C LEU A 121 -8.62 11.96 -5.36
N ALA A 122 -7.86 11.92 -4.28
CA ALA A 122 -6.66 12.74 -4.11
C ALA A 122 -5.55 12.40 -5.10
N MET A 123 -5.34 11.11 -5.38
CA MET A 123 -4.32 10.63 -6.34
C MET A 123 -4.73 10.89 -7.81
N GLY A 124 -6.02 11.07 -8.07
CA GLY A 124 -6.52 11.36 -9.41
C GLY A 124 -6.56 10.15 -10.35
N ARG A 125 -6.68 10.44 -11.66
CA ARG A 125 -6.88 9.43 -12.70
C ARG A 125 -5.61 8.65 -13.05
N ASP A 126 -4.44 9.22 -12.78
CA ASP A 126 -3.15 8.64 -13.15
C ASP A 126 -2.76 7.47 -12.24
N LEU A 127 -3.40 7.35 -11.08
CA LEU A 127 -3.22 6.21 -10.19
C LEU A 127 -3.81 4.93 -10.80
N VAL A 128 -2.96 4.04 -11.29
CA VAL A 128 -3.39 2.78 -11.91
C VAL A 128 -4.03 1.83 -10.89
N GLY A 129 -3.40 1.65 -9.72
CA GLY A 129 -3.90 0.78 -8.66
C GLY A 129 -4.27 1.55 -7.39
N ASN A 130 -5.48 1.33 -6.87
CA ASN A 130 -5.89 1.78 -5.55
C ASN A 130 -6.26 0.58 -4.69
N CYS A 131 -5.59 0.40 -3.57
CA CYS A 131 -5.75 -0.79 -2.76
C CYS A 131 -6.48 -0.55 -1.44
N THR A 132 -7.12 -1.61 -0.97
CA THR A 132 -7.36 -1.84 0.45
C THR A 132 -6.60 -3.09 0.85
N HIS A 133 -5.84 -3.03 1.94
CA HIS A 133 -5.03 -4.18 2.36
C HIS A 133 -5.89 -5.34 2.84
N GLU A 134 -6.99 -5.03 3.49
CA GLU A 134 -7.99 -6.01 3.88
C GLU A 134 -9.07 -6.09 2.77
N PRO A 135 -9.07 -7.16 1.94
CA PRO A 135 -10.06 -7.29 0.88
C PRO A 135 -11.49 -7.37 1.43
N ASN A 136 -12.31 -6.41 1.07
CA ASN A 136 -13.73 -6.39 1.43
C ASN A 136 -14.56 -5.63 0.39
N LEU A 137 -15.88 -5.86 0.40
CA LEU A 137 -16.80 -5.28 -0.57
C LEU A 137 -16.88 -3.74 -0.44
N LEU A 138 -16.84 -3.21 0.77
CA LEU A 138 -16.89 -1.74 0.99
C LEU A 138 -15.67 -1.05 0.37
N GLY A 139 -14.48 -1.64 0.52
CA GLY A 139 -13.26 -1.13 -0.10
C GLY A 139 -13.32 -1.15 -1.63
N ALA A 140 -13.83 -2.23 -2.23
CA ALA A 140 -14.03 -2.31 -3.67
C ALA A 140 -14.97 -1.21 -4.17
N MET A 141 -16.13 -1.05 -3.53
CA MET A 141 -17.11 -0.02 -3.87
C MET A 141 -16.61 1.40 -3.61
N ALA A 142 -15.66 1.58 -2.69
CA ALA A 142 -14.97 2.84 -2.42
C ALA A 142 -13.84 3.16 -3.43
N GLY A 143 -13.68 2.35 -4.48
CA GLY A 143 -12.73 2.59 -5.55
C GLY A 143 -11.40 1.83 -5.43
N ALA A 144 -11.30 0.83 -4.54
CA ALA A 144 -10.18 -0.10 -4.57
C ALA A 144 -10.35 -1.05 -5.76
N ASN A 145 -9.33 -1.10 -6.63
CA ASN A 145 -9.25 -2.00 -7.77
C ASN A 145 -8.04 -2.94 -7.68
N LEU A 146 -7.40 -2.98 -6.53
CA LEU A 146 -6.27 -3.84 -6.20
C LEU A 146 -6.48 -4.41 -4.80
N PHE A 147 -6.43 -5.73 -4.67
CA PHE A 147 -6.45 -6.42 -3.39
C PHE A 147 -5.18 -7.21 -3.17
N TRP A 148 -4.77 -7.29 -1.92
CA TRP A 148 -3.71 -8.17 -1.49
C TRP A 148 -4.30 -9.52 -1.07
N ALA A 149 -4.06 -10.53 -1.89
CA ALA A 149 -4.37 -11.90 -1.50
C ALA A 149 -3.19 -12.45 -0.70
N GLU A 150 -3.41 -12.74 0.56
CA GLU A 150 -2.39 -13.26 1.46
C GLU A 150 -2.85 -14.58 2.05
N VAL A 151 -2.01 -15.59 1.94
CA VAL A 151 -2.22 -16.90 2.58
C VAL A 151 -0.94 -17.25 3.33
N GLY A 152 -1.09 -17.58 4.59
CA GLY A 152 0.01 -17.99 5.43
C GLY A 152 0.20 -17.16 6.70
N THR A 153 1.19 -17.53 7.49
CA THR A 153 1.47 -16.94 8.79
C THR A 153 2.34 -15.70 8.65
N ASN A 154 1.92 -14.61 9.27
CA ASN A 154 2.79 -13.45 9.46
C ASN A 154 3.58 -13.64 10.77
N PRO A 155 4.91 -13.46 10.79
CA PRO A 155 5.72 -13.64 12.02
C PRO A 155 5.32 -12.72 13.18
N ARG A 156 4.55 -11.66 12.93
CA ARG A 156 4.04 -10.75 13.97
C ARG A 156 2.68 -11.13 14.50
N ASP A 157 2.00 -12.09 13.88
CA ASP A 157 0.71 -12.55 14.35
C ASP A 157 0.93 -13.51 15.53
N THR A 158 0.16 -13.33 16.57
CA THR A 158 0.17 -14.21 17.73
C THR A 158 -0.68 -15.47 17.54
N GLU A 159 -1.46 -15.52 16.47
CA GLU A 159 -2.28 -16.65 16.08
C GLU A 159 -1.59 -17.50 15.01
N VAL A 160 -1.76 -18.81 15.12
CA VAL A 160 -1.16 -19.78 14.17
C VAL A 160 -1.79 -19.67 12.79
N GLU A 161 -3.04 -19.19 12.71
CA GLU A 161 -3.78 -19.05 11.47
C GLU A 161 -4.13 -17.58 11.19
N THR A 162 -3.49 -17.01 10.17
CA THR A 162 -3.69 -15.61 9.77
C THR A 162 -4.89 -15.41 8.85
N SER A 163 -5.45 -16.50 8.29
CA SER A 163 -6.62 -16.43 7.40
C SER A 163 -7.90 -15.95 8.10
N ARG A 164 -7.96 -16.08 9.42
CA ARG A 164 -9.14 -15.67 10.22
C ARG A 164 -9.21 -14.18 10.51
N GLY A 165 -8.12 -13.44 10.41
CA GLY A 165 -8.09 -12.05 10.81
C GLY A 165 -7.75 -11.06 9.72
N ARG A 166 -7.04 -11.47 8.67
CA ARG A 166 -6.35 -10.52 7.81
C ARG A 166 -6.26 -10.91 6.34
N GLY A 167 -5.83 -12.12 6.06
CA GLY A 167 -5.56 -12.58 4.72
C GLY A 167 -6.76 -13.31 4.10
N LEU A 168 -6.98 -13.08 2.82
CA LEU A 168 -7.90 -13.86 2.01
C LEU A 168 -7.15 -14.43 0.81
N ASP A 169 -7.51 -15.64 0.41
CA ASP A 169 -6.94 -16.26 -0.77
C ASP A 169 -7.41 -15.56 -2.07
N VAL A 170 -6.74 -15.86 -3.17
CA VAL A 170 -7.07 -15.28 -4.48
C VAL A 170 -8.53 -15.53 -4.87
N LYS A 171 -9.06 -16.73 -4.58
CA LYS A 171 -10.44 -17.09 -4.93
C LYS A 171 -11.46 -16.21 -4.19
N SER A 172 -11.22 -15.96 -2.91
CA SER A 172 -12.04 -15.07 -2.08
C SER A 172 -11.98 -13.62 -2.55
N CYS A 173 -10.78 -13.12 -2.88
CA CYS A 173 -10.60 -11.78 -3.43
C CYS A 173 -11.33 -11.62 -4.77
N VAL A 174 -11.25 -12.61 -5.67
CA VAL A 174 -11.97 -12.62 -6.95
C VAL A 174 -13.49 -12.60 -6.73
N LYS A 175 -13.99 -13.35 -5.73
CA LYS A 175 -15.41 -13.35 -5.40
C LYS A 175 -15.88 -11.97 -4.97
N ILE A 176 -15.13 -11.28 -4.10
CA ILE A 176 -15.48 -9.93 -3.64
C ILE A 176 -15.51 -8.94 -4.81
N PHE A 177 -14.55 -8.99 -5.73
CA PHE A 177 -14.58 -8.13 -6.91
C PHE A 177 -15.78 -8.40 -7.82
N LYS A 178 -16.18 -9.66 -7.98
CA LYS A 178 -17.37 -10.00 -8.76
C LYS A 178 -18.66 -9.49 -8.11
N GLU A 179 -18.77 -9.56 -6.77
CA GLU A 179 -19.92 -9.00 -6.04
C GLU A 179 -19.98 -7.47 -6.15
N ALA A 180 -18.87 -6.81 -6.46
CA ALA A 180 -18.78 -5.38 -6.74
C ALA A 180 -18.92 -5.04 -8.24
N ASP A 181 -19.34 -5.97 -9.09
CA ASP A 181 -19.44 -5.85 -10.55
C ASP A 181 -18.10 -5.53 -11.26
N PHE A 182 -16.96 -5.90 -10.67
CA PHE A 182 -15.67 -5.79 -11.33
C PHE A 182 -15.31 -7.03 -12.14
N ASN A 183 -14.70 -6.80 -13.30
CA ASN A 183 -14.01 -7.84 -14.06
C ASN A 183 -12.54 -7.91 -13.61
N VAL A 184 -12.12 -9.08 -13.12
CA VAL A 184 -10.74 -9.28 -12.65
C VAL A 184 -9.82 -9.54 -13.85
N ILE A 185 -8.75 -8.74 -13.94
CA ILE A 185 -7.72 -8.93 -14.97
C ILE A 185 -6.97 -10.24 -14.69
N GLN A 186 -6.83 -11.06 -15.73
CA GLN A 186 -6.03 -12.28 -15.68
C GLN A 186 -4.57 -11.97 -15.98
N GLY A 187 -3.66 -12.44 -15.11
CA GLY A 187 -2.23 -12.22 -15.25
C GLY A 187 -1.75 -10.88 -14.67
N THR A 188 -0.59 -10.45 -15.12
CA THR A 188 0.10 -9.26 -14.62
C THR A 188 -0.62 -7.98 -15.01
N SER A 189 -0.72 -7.02 -14.09
CA SER A 189 -1.22 -5.67 -14.38
C SER A 189 -0.46 -5.02 -15.54
N VAL A 190 -1.16 -4.25 -16.35
CA VAL A 190 -0.60 -3.58 -17.54
C VAL A 190 0.64 -2.73 -17.24
N ILE A 191 0.67 -2.06 -16.08
CA ILE A 191 1.80 -1.21 -15.68
C ILE A 191 3.11 -2.02 -15.52
N TYR A 192 3.03 -3.29 -15.16
CA TYR A 192 4.20 -4.16 -15.00
C TYR A 192 4.54 -4.94 -16.28
N ARG A 193 3.59 -5.04 -17.22
CA ARG A 193 3.84 -5.64 -18.53
C ARG A 193 4.52 -4.67 -19.50
N GLU A 194 4.15 -3.39 -19.41
CA GLU A 194 4.64 -2.33 -20.28
C GLU A 194 5.20 -1.16 -19.44
N PRO A 195 6.25 -1.39 -18.61
CA PRO A 195 6.74 -0.35 -17.70
C PRO A 195 7.32 0.88 -18.42
N SER A 196 7.64 0.75 -19.71
CA SER A 196 8.10 1.87 -20.55
C SER A 196 6.98 2.77 -21.05
N LYS A 197 5.72 2.32 -21.02
CA LYS A 197 4.57 3.10 -21.43
C LYS A 197 4.34 4.26 -20.48
N ASP A 198 3.96 5.40 -21.02
CA ASP A 198 3.55 6.54 -20.21
C ASP A 198 2.15 6.30 -19.65
N TYR A 199 2.08 6.17 -18.35
CA TYR A 199 0.84 6.07 -17.56
C TYR A 199 0.57 7.36 -16.76
N GLY A 200 1.17 8.49 -17.14
CA GLY A 200 1.12 9.75 -16.40
C GLY A 200 2.06 9.78 -15.18
N LEU A 201 2.83 8.71 -14.97
CA LEU A 201 3.79 8.63 -13.86
C LEU A 201 5.03 9.48 -14.17
N LYS A 202 5.41 10.34 -13.24
CA LYS A 202 6.69 11.04 -13.32
C LYS A 202 7.81 10.02 -13.24
N ARG A 203 8.49 9.82 -14.34
CA ARG A 203 9.77 9.11 -14.37
C ARG A 203 10.83 10.17 -14.10
N GLY A 204 11.61 9.96 -13.04
CA GLY A 204 12.71 10.85 -12.68
C GLY A 204 13.75 10.95 -13.76
#